data_13c23d4ad78ee5c09073208f3e6da590
#
_entry.id   13c23d4ad78ee5c09073208f3e6da590
#
_cell.length_a   1.000
_cell.length_b   1.000
_cell.length_c   1.000
_cell.angle_alpha   90.00
_cell.angle_beta   90.00
_cell.angle_gamma   90.00
#
_symmetry.space_group_name_H-M   'P 1'
#
loop_
_entity.id
_entity.type
_entity.pdbx_description
1 polymer ?
#
loop_
_entity_poly.entity_id
_entity_poly.type
_entity_poly.pdbx_seq_one_letter_code
_entity_poly.pdbx_strand_id
1 'polypeptide(L)' 'IHIRAWDRTGLLRDITGVLANEHVNVTGLQTHSNRSDGTASMQLTVEIGSLNALGRLLAKIEQQPNVIEARRHST' A
#
# COMPACT_ATOMS: atom_id res chain seq x y z
N ILE A 1 -3.89 -3.48 5.46
CA ILE A 1 -4.07 -2.47 4.40
C ILE A 1 -4.22 -3.16 3.05
N HIS A 2 -5.24 -2.79 2.33
CA HIS A 2 -5.46 -3.24 0.96
C HIS A 2 -5.20 -2.08 0.01
N ILE A 3 -4.31 -2.29 -0.96
CA ILE A 3 -3.94 -1.29 -1.95
C ILE A 3 -4.31 -1.79 -3.33
N ARG A 4 -4.95 -0.95 -4.10
CA ARG A 4 -5.21 -1.19 -5.51
C ARG A 4 -4.49 -0.12 -6.32
N ALA A 5 -3.72 -0.54 -7.30
CA ALA A 5 -2.86 0.36 -8.05
C ALA A 5 -2.68 -0.14 -9.47
N TRP A 6 -2.18 0.76 -10.33
CA TRP A 6 -1.75 0.37 -11.67
C TRP A 6 -0.45 -0.44 -11.57
N ASP A 7 -0.40 -1.55 -12.27
CA ASP A 7 0.80 -2.42 -12.26
C ASP A 7 1.87 -1.81 -13.16
N ARG A 8 2.68 -0.95 -12.58
CA ARG A 8 3.71 -0.19 -13.27
C ARG A 8 5.08 -0.49 -12.69
N THR A 9 6.11 -0.31 -13.52
CA THR A 9 7.49 -0.42 -13.06
C THR A 9 7.72 0.58 -11.92
N GLY A 10 8.30 0.11 -10.82
CA GLY A 10 8.59 0.95 -9.67
C GLY A 10 7.47 1.06 -8.63
N LEU A 11 6.31 0.44 -8.88
CA LEU A 11 5.20 0.49 -7.93
C LEU A 11 5.60 -0.03 -6.55
N LEU A 12 6.20 -1.21 -6.50
CA LEU A 12 6.60 -1.81 -5.22
C LEU A 12 7.64 -0.95 -4.52
N ARG A 13 8.60 -0.40 -5.27
CA ARG A 13 9.60 0.50 -4.71
C ARG A 13 8.96 1.74 -4.10
N ASP A 14 7.98 2.34 -4.79
CA ASP A 14 7.31 3.53 -4.29
C ASP A 14 6.54 3.23 -3.01
N ILE A 15 5.82 2.12 -2.96
CA ILE A 15 5.08 1.72 -1.77
C ILE A 15 6.02 1.42 -0.60
N THR A 16 7.08 0.66 -0.83
CA THR A 16 8.04 0.36 0.23
C THR A 16 8.78 1.60 0.70
N GLY A 17 9.02 2.56 -0.19
CA GLY A 17 9.60 3.84 0.16
C GLY A 17 8.74 4.63 1.14
N VAL A 18 7.43 4.66 0.91
CA VAL A 18 6.48 5.31 1.83
C VAL A 18 6.52 4.62 3.19
N LEU A 19 6.50 3.29 3.22
CA LEU A 19 6.53 2.53 4.46
C LEU A 19 7.81 2.81 5.25
N ALA A 20 8.95 2.87 4.57
CA ALA A 20 10.23 3.18 5.19
C ALA A 20 10.25 4.60 5.76
N ASN A 21 9.74 5.58 5.03
CA ASN A 21 9.69 6.96 5.49
C ASN A 21 8.80 7.14 6.71
N GLU A 22 7.75 6.34 6.82
CA GLU A 22 6.84 6.42 7.97
C GLU A 22 7.28 5.52 9.13
N HIS A 23 8.41 4.84 8.99
CA HIS A 23 8.95 3.94 10.03
C HIS A 23 7.97 2.84 10.42
N VAL A 24 7.26 2.32 9.44
CA VAL A 24 6.26 1.27 9.65
C VAL A 24 6.90 -0.09 9.47
N ASN A 25 6.66 -0.98 10.41
CA ASN A 25 7.14 -2.36 10.33
C ASN A 25 6.13 -3.21 9.55
N VAL A 26 6.58 -3.78 8.44
CA VAL A 26 5.75 -4.65 7.61
C VAL A 26 5.99 -6.10 8.01
N THR A 27 4.93 -6.79 8.40
CA THR A 27 5.01 -8.19 8.81
C THR A 27 4.49 -9.15 7.75
N GLY A 28 3.82 -8.64 6.73
CA GLY A 28 3.33 -9.46 5.64
C GLY A 28 3.04 -8.64 4.40
N LEU A 29 3.29 -9.23 3.24
CA LEU A 29 3.02 -8.59 1.96
C LEU A 29 2.57 -9.67 0.97
N GLN A 30 1.43 -9.43 0.34
CA GLN A 30 0.95 -10.25 -0.77
C GLN A 30 0.58 -9.34 -1.92
N THR A 31 0.98 -9.73 -3.13
CA THR A 31 0.63 -9.00 -4.34
C THR A 31 -0.04 -9.92 -5.34
N HIS A 32 -0.97 -9.36 -6.09
CA HIS A 32 -1.66 -10.06 -7.15
C HIS A 32 -1.84 -9.12 -8.33
N SER A 33 -1.30 -9.47 -9.47
CA SER A 33 -1.42 -8.68 -10.70
C SER A 33 -2.59 -9.17 -11.51
N ASN A 34 -3.42 -8.24 -11.98
CA ASN A 34 -4.53 -8.52 -12.88
C ASN A 34 -4.15 -8.04 -14.27
N ARG A 35 -3.80 -8.94 -15.15
CA ARG A 35 -3.34 -8.61 -16.51
C ARG A 35 -4.46 -8.11 -17.41
N SER A 36 -5.71 -8.41 -17.08
CA SER A 36 -6.82 -8.01 -17.93
C SER A 36 -7.07 -6.51 -17.93
N ASP A 37 -6.78 -5.83 -16.80
CA ASP A 37 -6.99 -4.38 -16.69
C ASP A 37 -5.72 -3.60 -16.31
N GLY A 38 -4.59 -4.28 -16.20
CA GLY A 38 -3.33 -3.62 -15.88
C GLY A 38 -3.20 -3.14 -14.45
N THR A 39 -4.00 -3.69 -13.52
CA THR A 39 -3.94 -3.32 -12.11
C THR A 39 -3.23 -4.36 -11.28
N ALA A 40 -2.85 -3.97 -10.07
CA ALA A 40 -2.31 -4.86 -9.07
C ALA A 40 -3.02 -4.62 -7.74
N SER A 41 -3.27 -5.70 -7.02
CA SER A 41 -3.78 -5.64 -5.66
C SER A 41 -2.67 -6.05 -4.70
N MET A 42 -2.52 -5.30 -3.63
CA MET A 42 -1.53 -5.57 -2.60
C MET A 42 -2.21 -5.62 -1.25
N GLN A 43 -1.88 -6.66 -0.47
CA GLN A 43 -2.28 -6.72 0.93
C GLN A 43 -1.05 -6.57 1.81
N LEU A 44 -1.06 -5.55 2.64
CA LEU A 44 0.02 -5.27 3.59
C LEU A 44 -0.48 -5.53 5.00
N THR A 45 0.30 -6.27 5.75
CA THR A 45 0.11 -6.40 7.19
C THR A 45 1.21 -5.59 7.86
N VAL A 46 0.81 -4.61 8.64
CA VAL A 46 1.74 -3.67 9.27
C VAL A 46 1.52 -3.61 10.77
N GLU A 47 2.57 -3.33 11.50
CA GLU A 47 2.49 -3.00 12.91
C GLU A 47 2.50 -1.48 13.03
N ILE A 48 1.47 -0.93 13.66
CA ILE A 48 1.31 0.51 13.73
C ILE A 48 0.80 0.90 15.12
N GLY A 49 1.30 2.02 15.62
CA GLY A 49 1.05 2.38 17.02
C GLY A 49 -0.26 3.06 17.30
N SER A 50 -0.93 3.62 16.29
CA SER A 50 -2.17 4.36 16.49
C SER A 50 -2.99 4.43 15.21
N LEU A 51 -4.30 4.71 15.36
CA LEU A 51 -5.17 4.93 14.21
C LEU A 51 -4.80 6.19 13.45
N ASN A 52 -4.30 7.21 14.13
CA ASN A 52 -3.84 8.43 13.46
C ASN A 52 -2.65 8.14 12.54
N ALA A 53 -1.71 7.33 13.00
CA ALA A 53 -0.58 6.91 12.18
C ALA A 53 -1.04 6.09 10.97
N LEU A 54 -2.03 5.23 11.15
CA LEU A 54 -2.60 4.46 10.05
C LEU A 54 -3.25 5.36 9.01
N GLY A 55 -4.04 6.34 9.44
CA GLY A 55 -4.68 7.28 8.54
C GLY A 55 -3.67 8.08 7.72
N ARG A 56 -2.59 8.53 8.37
CA ARG A 56 -1.52 9.25 7.68
C ARG A 56 -0.82 8.35 6.67
N LEU A 57 -0.56 7.10 7.03
CA LEU A 57 0.07 6.15 6.13
C LEU A 57 -0.80 5.91 4.89
N LEU A 58 -2.09 5.67 5.08
CA LEU A 58 -3.01 5.47 3.96
C LEU A 58 -3.04 6.69 3.03
N ALA A 59 -3.08 7.89 3.58
CA ALA A 59 -3.08 9.11 2.79
C ALA A 59 -1.81 9.23 1.96
N LYS A 60 -0.67 8.92 2.54
CA LYS A 60 0.61 9.00 1.82
C LYS A 60 0.72 7.95 0.72
N ILE A 61 0.20 6.76 0.94
CA ILE A 61 0.16 5.73 -0.09
C ILE A 61 -0.73 6.19 -1.25
N GLU A 62 -1.89 6.75 -0.95
CA GLU A 62 -2.80 7.23 -2.00
C GLU A 62 -2.22 8.39 -2.81
N GLN A 63 -1.27 9.13 -2.28
CA GLN A 63 -0.60 10.20 -3.01
C GLN A 63 0.37 9.69 -4.07
N GLN A 64 0.73 8.41 -4.05
CA GLN A 64 1.63 7.87 -5.06
C GLN A 64 0.94 7.84 -6.43
N PRO A 65 1.66 8.19 -7.52
CA PRO A 65 1.03 8.41 -8.83
C PRO A 65 0.25 7.23 -9.40
N ASN A 66 0.66 6.01 -9.08
CA ASN A 66 0.05 4.82 -9.65
C ASN A 66 -0.97 4.16 -8.73
N VAL A 67 -1.21 4.73 -7.55
CA VAL A 67 -2.14 4.14 -6.59
C VAL A 67 -3.55 4.63 -6.89
N ILE A 68 -4.48 3.69 -7.06
CA ILE A 68 -5.89 3.99 -7.28
C ILE A 68 -6.59 4.21 -5.95
N GLU A 69 -6.38 3.30 -5.00
CA GLU A 69 -6.94 3.44 -3.66
C GLU A 69 -6.08 2.68 -2.65
N ALA A 70 -6.14 3.11 -1.40
CA ALA A 70 -5.56 2.41 -0.28
C ALA A 70 -6.57 2.43 0.86
N ARG A 71 -6.90 1.26 1.40
CA ARG A 71 -7.92 1.12 2.42
C ARG A 71 -7.44 0.27 3.58
N ARG A 72 -7.95 0.57 4.75
CA ARG A 72 -7.81 -0.32 5.90
C ARG A 72 -8.57 -1.60 5.62
N HIS A 73 -7.90 -2.74 5.79
CA HIS A 73 -8.56 -4.03 5.70
C HIS A 73 -9.30 -4.30 7.01
N SER A 74 -10.61 -4.44 6.90
CA SER A 74 -11.47 -4.75 8.03
C SER A 74 -11.70 -6.25 8.08
N THR A 75 -11.30 -6.88 9.16
CA THR A 75 -11.53 -8.31 9.37
C THR A 75 -12.75 -8.52 10.26
#